data_cfa30d97ac834a67a91ec4aace07c55c
#
_entry.id   cfa30d97ac834a67a91ec4aace07c55c
#
_cell.length_a   1.000
_cell.length_b   1.000
_cell.length_c   1.000
_cell.angle_alpha   90.00
_cell.angle_beta   90.00
_cell.angle_gamma   90.00
#
_symmetry.space_group_name_H-M   'P 1'
#
loop_
_entity.id
_entity.type
_entity.pdbx_description
1 polymer ?
#
loop_
_entity_poly.entity_id
_entity_poly.type
_entity_poly.pdbx_seq_one_letter_code
_entity_poly.pdbx_strand_id
1 'polypeptide(L)'
;MINKVKLIQKFLISSKNKFLIITNNDLHLNESPNLNQKDIYNITGFDCSFGFLLILSDQIIFFTDSRYTLAAAKFFPKKVEIYDIRKKSLCDYLINLGSNFNGLVDTKLISSQQFIDFNKILSKAKIKILPLKDVIYPKEYFPDFDRSYAFSLPKNYTPRNYEKNIQWVKKRIKSDGLLIWNNSHVAYILNIRSFELDNSTKPFAGLFIPKKNLKPIIISNNPRLRNIKKIKNNFKLQSFETLKSYLKKNNFKKIEFEFKYTNFQVYHSLNKFLKIDKTLIPIDKFMSQKTKIEQNNIINCHYEDGLTMTKFFIQLKTKKLNIKNEYQLSNSLYELRKEGVNFFRNSFE
;
A
#
# COMPACT_ATOMS: atom_id res chain seq x y z
N MET A 1 -15.76 17.85 -2.30
CA MET A 1 -14.52 18.56 -2.70
C MET A 1 -14.36 19.93 -2.05
N ILE A 2 -15.23 20.90 -2.30
CA ILE A 2 -15.03 22.31 -1.95
C ILE A 2 -14.74 22.54 -0.46
N ASN A 3 -15.48 21.91 0.45
CA ASN A 3 -15.33 22.15 1.89
C ASN A 3 -14.00 21.65 2.47
N LYS A 4 -13.55 20.43 2.09
CA LYS A 4 -12.27 19.87 2.57
C LYS A 4 -11.07 20.63 2.00
N VAL A 5 -11.11 21.01 0.72
CA VAL A 5 -10.05 21.83 0.10
C VAL A 5 -9.94 23.18 0.77
N LYS A 6 -11.07 23.87 1.01
CA LYS A 6 -11.09 25.18 1.72
C LYS A 6 -10.51 25.08 3.14
N LEU A 7 -10.78 23.98 3.86
CA LEU A 7 -10.18 23.74 5.18
C LEU A 7 -8.64 23.62 5.08
N ILE A 8 -8.15 22.86 4.12
CA ILE A 8 -6.72 22.70 3.88
C ILE A 8 -6.09 24.05 3.51
N GLN A 9 -6.69 24.81 2.60
CA GLN A 9 -6.19 26.11 2.18
C GLN A 9 -6.11 27.11 3.35
N LYS A 10 -7.16 27.19 4.19
CA LYS A 10 -7.13 28.00 5.42
C LYS A 10 -6.01 27.58 6.37
N PHE A 11 -5.83 26.28 6.55
CA PHE A 11 -4.76 25.73 7.38
C PHE A 11 -3.36 26.08 6.83
N LEU A 12 -3.15 26.02 5.51
CA LEU A 12 -1.89 26.41 4.90
C LEU A 12 -1.55 27.87 5.14
N ILE A 13 -2.53 28.77 5.01
CA ILE A 13 -2.37 30.21 5.29
C ILE A 13 -1.98 30.43 6.76
N SER A 14 -2.71 29.82 7.70
CA SER A 14 -2.45 30.00 9.14
C SER A 14 -1.13 29.38 9.59
N SER A 15 -0.73 28.24 9.03
CA SER A 15 0.50 27.51 9.38
C SER A 15 1.75 28.03 8.67
N LYS A 16 1.61 29.03 7.79
CA LYS A 16 2.71 29.57 6.96
C LYS A 16 3.41 28.53 6.07
N ASN A 17 2.73 27.44 5.72
CA ASN A 17 3.22 26.47 4.76
C ASN A 17 2.64 26.73 3.37
N LYS A 18 3.47 26.63 2.34
CA LYS A 18 3.09 26.97 0.97
C LYS A 18 2.16 25.94 0.35
N PHE A 19 2.32 24.65 0.68
CA PHE A 19 1.59 23.57 0.05
C PHE A 19 1.38 22.36 0.97
N LEU A 20 0.40 21.53 0.61
CA LEU A 20 0.19 20.18 1.13
C LEU A 20 0.16 19.18 -0.03
N ILE A 21 0.95 18.11 0.09
CA ILE A 21 0.92 16.97 -0.82
C ILE A 21 -0.01 15.91 -0.23
N ILE A 22 -1.02 15.52 -1.00
CA ILE A 22 -1.91 14.40 -0.71
C ILE A 22 -1.54 13.24 -1.62
N THR A 23 -1.33 12.08 -1.04
CA THR A 23 -1.06 10.83 -1.76
C THR A 23 -2.29 9.93 -1.74
N ASN A 24 -2.30 8.87 -2.53
CA ASN A 24 -3.40 7.90 -2.57
C ASN A 24 -3.02 6.56 -1.92
N ASN A 25 -2.04 6.56 -1.04
CA ASN A 25 -1.54 5.37 -0.34
C ASN A 25 -2.28 5.15 0.99
N ASP A 26 -2.25 3.90 1.48
CA ASP A 26 -2.56 3.56 2.87
C ASP A 26 -1.29 3.46 3.74
N LEU A 27 -1.43 3.03 5.00
CA LEU A 27 -0.31 2.88 5.95
C LEU A 27 0.77 1.91 5.50
N HIS A 28 0.42 0.94 4.66
CA HIS A 28 1.33 -0.08 4.14
C HIS A 28 1.74 0.17 2.68
N LEU A 29 1.35 1.32 2.13
CA LEU A 29 1.70 1.75 0.76
C LEU A 29 1.23 0.73 -0.28
N ASN A 30 0.04 0.16 -0.09
CA ASN A 30 -0.57 -0.73 -1.06
C ASN A 30 -0.93 0.05 -2.34
N GLU A 31 -0.83 -0.60 -3.49
CA GLU A 31 -1.18 0.00 -4.78
C GLU A 31 -2.68 0.30 -4.88
N SER A 32 -3.51 -0.60 -4.35
CA SER A 32 -4.97 -0.45 -4.31
C SER A 32 -5.46 -0.49 -2.85
N PRO A 33 -5.41 0.65 -2.13
CA PRO A 33 -6.06 0.78 -0.82
C PRO A 33 -7.58 0.69 -0.95
N ASN A 34 -8.28 0.38 0.15
CA ASN A 34 -9.73 0.49 0.17
C ASN A 34 -10.16 1.95 -0.09
N LEU A 35 -11.33 2.12 -0.71
CA LEU A 35 -11.78 3.43 -1.18
C LEU A 35 -11.82 4.50 -0.07
N ASN A 36 -12.24 4.11 1.15
CA ASN A 36 -12.27 5.00 2.32
C ASN A 36 -10.87 5.43 2.81
N GLN A 37 -9.82 4.69 2.45
CA GLN A 37 -8.43 5.01 2.79
C GLN A 37 -7.74 5.88 1.73
N LYS A 38 -8.33 6.02 0.54
CA LYS A 38 -7.79 6.85 -0.55
C LYS A 38 -8.06 8.34 -0.28
N ASP A 39 -7.05 9.07 0.18
CA ASP A 39 -7.21 10.49 0.54
C ASP A 39 -7.61 11.38 -0.65
N ILE A 40 -7.11 11.11 -1.86
CA ILE A 40 -7.52 11.85 -3.06
C ILE A 40 -9.00 11.67 -3.30
N TYR A 41 -9.53 10.43 -3.22
CA TYR A 41 -10.96 10.18 -3.34
C TYR A 41 -11.75 10.86 -2.21
N ASN A 42 -11.30 10.75 -0.99
CA ASN A 42 -11.97 11.36 0.18
C ASN A 42 -12.09 12.89 0.09
N ILE A 43 -11.13 13.54 -0.58
CA ILE A 43 -11.12 15.00 -0.74
C ILE A 43 -11.87 15.42 -1.99
N THR A 44 -11.71 14.70 -3.10
CA THR A 44 -12.17 15.14 -4.42
C THR A 44 -13.37 14.37 -4.97
N GLY A 45 -13.55 13.12 -4.55
CA GLY A 45 -14.48 12.15 -5.15
C GLY A 45 -13.89 11.46 -6.40
N PHE A 46 -12.63 11.75 -6.79
CA PHE A 46 -11.97 11.13 -7.93
C PHE A 46 -11.22 9.88 -7.50
N ASP A 47 -11.59 8.73 -8.04
CA ASP A 47 -10.89 7.47 -7.77
C ASP A 47 -9.79 7.22 -8.80
N CYS A 48 -8.61 6.88 -8.29
CA CYS A 48 -7.44 6.49 -9.08
C CYS A 48 -6.52 5.60 -8.25
N SER A 49 -5.74 4.74 -8.90
CA SER A 49 -4.72 3.94 -8.20
C SER A 49 -3.42 4.72 -7.99
N PHE A 50 -3.18 5.78 -8.76
CA PHE A 50 -1.95 6.57 -8.67
C PHE A 50 -2.20 8.06 -8.89
N GLY A 51 -1.66 8.89 -7.99
CA GLY A 51 -1.68 10.34 -8.13
C GLY A 51 -1.13 11.07 -6.92
N PHE A 52 -0.81 12.35 -7.13
CA PHE A 52 -0.54 13.33 -6.09
C PHE A 52 -1.47 14.52 -6.29
N LEU A 53 -2.18 14.90 -5.24
CA LEU A 53 -2.92 16.15 -5.22
C LEU A 53 -2.10 17.17 -4.45
N LEU A 54 -1.64 18.19 -5.15
CA LEU A 54 -0.91 19.33 -4.57
C LEU A 54 -1.92 20.46 -4.32
N ILE A 55 -2.08 20.86 -3.06
CA ILE A 55 -2.96 21.95 -2.66
C ILE A 55 -2.10 23.09 -2.17
N LEU A 56 -2.25 24.27 -2.82
CA LEU A 56 -1.71 25.55 -2.39
C LEU A 56 -2.83 26.38 -1.78
N SER A 57 -2.51 27.55 -1.23
CA SER A 57 -3.50 28.47 -0.65
C SER A 57 -4.61 28.92 -1.62
N ASP A 58 -4.31 28.95 -2.90
CA ASP A 58 -5.16 29.49 -3.98
C ASP A 58 -5.35 28.56 -5.18
N GLN A 59 -4.53 27.49 -5.27
CA GLN A 59 -4.51 26.58 -6.42
C GLN A 59 -4.63 25.11 -6.00
N ILE A 60 -5.04 24.29 -6.94
CA ILE A 60 -5.09 22.82 -6.81
C ILE A 60 -4.48 22.23 -8.09
N ILE A 61 -3.52 21.35 -7.91
CA ILE A 61 -2.82 20.70 -9.02
C ILE A 61 -2.87 19.19 -8.82
N PHE A 62 -3.23 18.45 -9.85
CA PHE A 62 -3.30 17.00 -9.83
C PHE A 62 -2.25 16.39 -10.75
N PHE A 63 -1.36 15.60 -10.18
CA PHE A 63 -0.35 14.83 -10.91
C PHE A 63 -0.77 13.37 -10.95
N THR A 64 -0.82 12.79 -12.13
CA THR A 64 -1.16 11.38 -12.31
C THR A 64 -0.45 10.79 -13.54
N ASP A 65 -0.63 9.52 -13.82
CA ASP A 65 -0.12 8.92 -15.05
C ASP A 65 -1.16 8.97 -16.18
N SER A 66 -0.75 8.56 -17.38
CA SER A 66 -1.58 8.64 -18.59
C SER A 66 -2.91 7.86 -18.53
N ARG A 67 -3.04 6.89 -17.64
CA ARG A 67 -4.29 6.11 -17.46
C ARG A 67 -5.43 7.00 -16.99
N TYR A 68 -5.11 8.02 -16.20
CA TYR A 68 -6.11 8.87 -15.53
C TYR A 68 -6.21 10.29 -16.07
N THR A 69 -5.29 10.77 -16.91
CA THR A 69 -5.27 12.18 -17.35
C THR A 69 -6.56 12.62 -18.05
N LEU A 70 -7.12 11.79 -18.95
CA LEU A 70 -8.37 12.09 -19.66
C LEU A 70 -9.59 12.08 -18.72
N ALA A 71 -9.67 11.09 -17.84
CA ALA A 71 -10.75 10.98 -16.86
C ALA A 71 -10.69 12.15 -15.87
N ALA A 72 -9.51 12.51 -15.39
CA ALA A 72 -9.30 13.64 -14.51
C ALA A 72 -9.70 14.98 -15.17
N ALA A 73 -9.32 15.19 -16.43
CA ALA A 73 -9.69 16.39 -17.18
C ALA A 73 -11.20 16.56 -17.37
N LYS A 74 -11.95 15.45 -17.46
CA LYS A 74 -13.43 15.48 -17.52
C LYS A 74 -14.05 15.67 -16.13
N PHE A 75 -13.42 15.14 -15.09
CA PHE A 75 -13.98 15.15 -13.74
C PHE A 75 -13.70 16.44 -12.98
N PHE A 76 -12.48 16.96 -13.04
CA PHE A 76 -12.12 18.15 -12.28
C PHE A 76 -12.61 19.43 -12.95
N PRO A 77 -12.98 20.47 -12.16
CA PRO A 77 -13.24 21.80 -12.69
C PRO A 77 -12.02 22.37 -13.43
N LYS A 78 -12.26 23.23 -14.44
CA LYS A 78 -11.20 23.85 -15.27
C LYS A 78 -10.10 24.57 -14.47
N LYS A 79 -10.37 24.99 -13.25
CA LYS A 79 -9.39 25.63 -12.35
C LYS A 79 -8.38 24.67 -11.71
N VAL A 80 -8.57 23.34 -11.84
CA VAL A 80 -7.61 22.33 -11.37
C VAL A 80 -6.66 22.01 -12.51
N GLU A 81 -5.39 22.28 -12.31
CA GLU A 81 -4.36 21.91 -13.27
C GLU A 81 -4.07 20.41 -13.20
N ILE A 82 -3.92 19.75 -14.34
CA ILE A 82 -3.68 18.30 -14.44
C ILE A 82 -2.40 18.06 -15.23
N TYR A 83 -1.47 17.31 -14.64
CA TYR A 83 -0.21 16.96 -15.26
C TYR A 83 0.01 15.44 -15.34
N ASP A 84 0.49 14.97 -16.48
CA ASP A 84 1.11 13.65 -16.59
C ASP A 84 2.49 13.72 -15.94
N ILE A 85 2.68 12.95 -14.87
CA ILE A 85 3.91 12.98 -14.05
C ILE A 85 5.18 12.64 -14.85
N ARG A 86 5.05 11.99 -16.02
CA ARG A 86 6.19 11.70 -16.91
C ARG A 86 6.62 12.93 -17.72
N LYS A 87 5.68 13.89 -17.92
CA LYS A 87 5.96 15.14 -18.65
C LYS A 87 6.39 16.26 -17.72
N LYS A 88 5.80 16.32 -16.51
CA LYS A 88 6.13 17.33 -15.51
C LYS A 88 6.03 16.70 -14.11
N SER A 89 7.16 16.55 -13.45
CA SER A 89 7.17 15.98 -12.11
C SER A 89 6.65 16.98 -11.05
N LEU A 90 6.19 16.45 -9.93
CA LEU A 90 5.80 17.25 -8.77
C LEU A 90 6.95 18.15 -8.28
N CYS A 91 8.19 17.63 -8.26
CA CYS A 91 9.36 18.38 -7.83
C CYS A 91 9.70 19.52 -8.78
N ASP A 92 9.64 19.29 -10.11
CA ASP A 92 9.87 20.34 -11.11
C ASP A 92 8.83 21.45 -10.99
N TYR A 93 7.57 21.10 -10.77
CA TYR A 93 6.51 22.07 -10.53
C TYR A 93 6.82 22.94 -9.31
N LEU A 94 7.17 22.32 -8.18
CA LEU A 94 7.49 23.03 -6.93
C LEU A 94 8.72 23.95 -7.07
N ILE A 95 9.75 23.51 -7.79
CA ILE A 95 10.94 24.35 -8.07
C ILE A 95 10.58 25.56 -8.92
N ASN A 96 9.68 25.40 -9.89
CA ASN A 96 9.21 26.49 -10.75
C ASN A 96 8.31 27.50 -10.01
N LEU A 97 7.70 27.12 -8.86
CA LEU A 97 6.97 28.06 -8.00
C LEU A 97 7.86 29.04 -7.25
N GLY A 98 9.17 28.81 -7.23
CA GLY A 98 10.15 29.65 -6.56
C GLY A 98 11.02 28.89 -5.56
N SER A 99 11.52 29.60 -4.54
CA SER A 99 12.46 29.06 -3.58
C SER A 99 12.15 29.51 -2.15
N ASN A 100 12.80 28.86 -1.18
CA ASN A 100 12.80 29.26 0.24
C ASN A 100 11.43 29.19 0.92
N PHE A 101 10.72 28.08 0.75
CA PHE A 101 9.44 27.81 1.43
C PHE A 101 9.32 26.35 1.86
N ASN A 102 8.34 26.09 2.74
CA ASN A 102 8.06 24.75 3.23
C ASN A 102 6.68 24.28 2.74
N GLY A 103 6.53 22.98 2.65
CA GLY A 103 5.25 22.32 2.46
C GLY A 103 5.12 21.10 3.36
N LEU A 104 3.97 20.47 3.30
CA LEU A 104 3.59 19.40 4.20
C LEU A 104 3.22 18.13 3.43
N VAL A 105 3.38 16.97 4.08
CA VAL A 105 2.86 15.68 3.64
C VAL A 105 2.51 14.82 4.85
N ASP A 106 1.48 13.99 4.75
CA ASP A 106 1.25 12.97 5.76
C ASP A 106 2.29 11.85 5.61
N THR A 107 3.22 11.80 6.55
CA THR A 107 4.34 10.86 6.54
C THR A 107 3.95 9.40 6.75
N LYS A 108 2.72 9.12 7.14
CA LYS A 108 2.14 7.78 7.19
C LYS A 108 1.80 7.23 5.80
N LEU A 109 1.59 8.13 4.82
CA LEU A 109 1.08 7.82 3.50
C LEU A 109 2.10 8.06 2.36
N ILE A 110 3.37 8.25 2.70
CA ILE A 110 4.47 8.37 1.74
C ILE A 110 5.61 7.44 2.12
N SER A 111 6.26 6.81 1.15
CA SER A 111 7.39 5.94 1.44
C SER A 111 8.60 6.71 1.96
N SER A 112 9.43 6.04 2.77
CA SER A 112 10.68 6.60 3.27
C SER A 112 11.60 7.02 2.12
N GLN A 113 11.67 6.20 1.06
CA GLN A 113 12.47 6.51 -0.12
C GLN A 113 11.95 7.79 -0.81
N GLN A 114 10.66 7.86 -1.08
CA GLN A 114 10.03 8.99 -1.77
C GLN A 114 10.19 10.31 -1.00
N PHE A 115 9.96 10.27 0.32
CA PHE A 115 10.12 11.46 1.17
C PHE A 115 11.57 11.97 1.17
N ILE A 116 12.54 11.08 1.27
CA ILE A 116 13.97 11.42 1.24
C ILE A 116 14.36 11.97 -0.13
N ASP A 117 13.93 11.31 -1.22
CA ASP A 117 14.26 11.73 -2.59
C ASP A 117 13.65 13.09 -2.93
N PHE A 118 12.39 13.34 -2.57
CA PHE A 118 11.75 14.64 -2.77
C PHE A 118 12.51 15.76 -2.05
N ASN A 119 12.82 15.56 -0.74
CA ASN A 119 13.57 16.57 0.01
C ASN A 119 14.98 16.77 -0.54
N LYS A 120 15.65 15.72 -1.04
CA LYS A 120 16.97 15.83 -1.68
C LYS A 120 16.90 16.68 -2.97
N ILE A 121 15.89 16.46 -3.82
CA ILE A 121 15.71 17.23 -5.07
C ILE A 121 15.37 18.69 -4.74
N LEU A 122 14.41 18.90 -3.86
CA LEU A 122 13.85 20.21 -3.52
C LEU A 122 14.82 21.09 -2.70
N SER A 123 15.78 20.47 -1.99
CA SER A 123 16.79 21.21 -1.20
C SER A 123 17.63 22.16 -2.05
N LYS A 124 17.82 21.88 -3.35
CA LYS A 124 18.53 22.76 -4.30
C LYS A 124 17.85 24.12 -4.44
N ALA A 125 16.52 24.17 -4.31
CA ALA A 125 15.73 25.39 -4.30
C ALA A 125 15.40 25.90 -2.89
N LYS A 126 16.03 25.34 -1.84
CA LYS A 126 15.71 25.62 -0.42
C LYS A 126 14.25 25.37 -0.07
N ILE A 127 13.62 24.41 -0.73
CA ILE A 127 12.25 23.94 -0.45
C ILE A 127 12.35 22.69 0.44
N LYS A 128 11.51 22.61 1.49
CA LYS A 128 11.46 21.46 2.41
C LYS A 128 10.03 20.91 2.49
N ILE A 129 9.91 19.60 2.42
CA ILE A 129 8.67 18.91 2.77
C ILE A 129 8.80 18.47 4.24
N LEU A 130 7.85 18.90 5.06
CA LEU A 130 7.79 18.61 6.48
C LEU A 130 6.66 17.61 6.79
N PRO A 131 6.78 16.86 7.90
CA PRO A 131 5.68 16.02 8.38
C PRO A 131 4.43 16.84 8.74
N LEU A 132 3.29 16.45 8.21
CA LEU A 132 2.00 16.92 8.70
C LEU A 132 1.77 16.35 10.11
N LYS A 133 1.62 17.21 11.11
CA LYS A 133 1.42 16.81 12.51
C LYS A 133 -0.04 16.59 12.85
N ASP A 134 -0.89 17.47 12.36
CA ASP A 134 -2.32 17.52 12.71
C ASP A 134 -3.19 16.92 11.59
N VAL A 135 -4.29 16.31 11.98
CA VAL A 135 -5.30 15.85 11.03
C VAL A 135 -6.19 17.05 10.68
N ILE A 136 -6.10 17.51 9.42
CA ILE A 136 -6.84 18.70 8.94
C ILE A 136 -8.30 18.34 8.58
N TYR A 137 -8.54 17.08 8.19
CA TYR A 137 -9.87 16.56 7.82
C TYR A 137 -10.01 15.11 8.30
N PRO A 138 -11.23 14.65 8.57
CA PRO A 138 -11.48 13.27 8.98
C PRO A 138 -10.99 12.30 7.90
N LYS A 139 -10.21 11.29 8.30
CA LYS A 139 -9.74 10.22 7.43
C LYS A 139 -9.55 8.90 8.15
N GLU A 140 -9.64 7.82 7.41
CA GLU A 140 -9.46 6.47 7.90
C GLU A 140 -8.11 5.92 7.48
N TYR A 141 -7.34 5.49 8.48
CA TYR A 141 -6.02 4.87 8.23
C TYR A 141 -6.07 3.35 8.20
N PHE A 142 -7.11 2.76 8.76
CA PHE A 142 -7.22 1.31 8.90
C PHE A 142 -8.42 0.78 8.13
N PRO A 143 -8.32 -0.43 7.58
CA PRO A 143 -9.47 -1.12 7.02
C PRO A 143 -10.46 -1.53 8.14
N ASP A 144 -11.68 -1.86 7.74
CA ASP A 144 -12.66 -2.45 8.65
C ASP A 144 -12.26 -3.88 9.00
N PHE A 145 -11.69 -4.06 10.21
CA PHE A 145 -11.28 -5.37 10.69
C PHE A 145 -12.46 -6.27 11.12
N ASP A 146 -13.64 -5.73 11.33
CA ASP A 146 -14.81 -6.55 11.73
C ASP A 146 -15.34 -7.42 10.59
N ARG A 147 -15.09 -7.00 9.37
CA ARG A 147 -15.41 -7.78 8.16
C ARG A 147 -14.27 -8.69 7.71
N SER A 148 -13.13 -8.66 8.39
CA SER A 148 -11.97 -9.43 7.97
C SER A 148 -12.04 -10.88 8.41
N TYR A 149 -11.56 -11.76 7.53
CA TYR A 149 -11.32 -13.17 7.82
C TYR A 149 -9.88 -13.49 7.48
N ALA A 150 -9.14 -14.06 8.42
CA ALA A 150 -7.73 -14.39 8.24
C ALA A 150 -7.50 -15.90 8.39
N PHE A 151 -6.71 -16.48 7.49
CA PHE A 151 -6.45 -17.93 7.47
C PHE A 151 -5.03 -18.26 6.97
N SER A 152 -4.62 -19.49 7.24
CA SER A 152 -3.38 -20.05 6.68
C SER A 152 -3.67 -20.73 5.35
N LEU A 153 -2.80 -20.50 4.35
CA LEU A 153 -2.89 -21.29 3.13
C LEU A 153 -2.60 -22.76 3.42
N PRO A 154 -3.44 -23.69 2.91
CA PRO A 154 -3.18 -25.12 2.97
C PRO A 154 -1.90 -25.51 2.22
N LYS A 155 -1.29 -26.66 2.61
CA LYS A 155 -0.01 -27.12 2.03
C LYS A 155 -0.08 -27.46 0.54
N ASN A 156 -1.25 -27.82 0.03
CA ASN A 156 -1.47 -28.10 -1.40
C ASN A 156 -1.38 -26.84 -2.27
N TYR A 157 -1.49 -25.65 -1.69
CA TYR A 157 -1.28 -24.37 -2.41
C TYR A 157 0.13 -23.83 -2.23
N THR A 158 0.81 -24.16 -1.12
CA THR A 158 2.16 -23.69 -0.87
C THR A 158 3.00 -24.75 -0.12
N PRO A 159 4.05 -25.28 -0.73
CA PRO A 159 4.93 -26.29 -0.11
C PRO A 159 5.93 -25.66 0.85
N ARG A 160 6.21 -24.37 0.72
CA ARG A 160 7.11 -23.64 1.62
C ARG A 160 6.34 -23.29 2.88
N ASN A 161 6.72 -23.89 4.01
CA ASN A 161 6.17 -23.49 5.28
C ASN A 161 6.78 -22.16 5.76
N TYR A 162 6.07 -21.46 6.64
CA TYR A 162 6.50 -20.17 7.15
C TYR A 162 7.84 -20.26 7.93
N GLU A 163 8.15 -21.38 8.56
CA GLU A 163 9.41 -21.60 9.29
C GLU A 163 10.60 -21.52 8.34
N LYS A 164 10.52 -22.24 7.20
CA LYS A 164 11.56 -22.21 6.16
C LYS A 164 11.71 -20.80 5.57
N ASN A 165 10.59 -20.09 5.35
CA ASN A 165 10.62 -18.72 4.85
C ASN A 165 11.30 -17.77 5.86
N ILE A 166 10.95 -17.84 7.14
CA ILE A 166 11.59 -17.05 8.20
C ILE A 166 13.06 -17.39 8.34
N GLN A 167 13.43 -18.67 8.30
CA GLN A 167 14.83 -19.08 8.33
C GLN A 167 15.62 -18.55 7.13
N TRP A 168 15.02 -18.57 5.93
CA TRP A 168 15.63 -18.00 4.73
C TRP A 168 15.92 -16.50 4.91
N VAL A 169 14.99 -15.76 5.49
CA VAL A 169 15.18 -14.34 5.83
C VAL A 169 16.23 -14.16 6.91
N LYS A 170 16.14 -14.88 8.04
CA LYS A 170 17.07 -14.76 9.18
C LYS A 170 18.53 -14.96 8.79
N LYS A 171 18.81 -15.94 7.90
CA LYS A 171 20.17 -16.20 7.40
C LYS A 171 20.77 -15.00 6.64
N ARG A 172 19.95 -14.06 6.17
CA ARG A 172 20.36 -12.92 5.35
C ARG A 172 20.37 -11.59 6.10
N ILE A 173 19.82 -11.54 7.28
CA ILE A 173 19.82 -10.32 8.13
C ILE A 173 21.27 -10.03 8.57
N LYS A 174 21.75 -8.83 8.28
CA LYS A 174 23.09 -8.34 8.66
C LYS A 174 23.10 -7.51 9.94
N SER A 175 21.94 -7.07 10.41
CA SER A 175 21.72 -6.29 11.63
C SER A 175 21.09 -7.11 12.77
N ASP A 176 20.51 -6.45 13.76
CA ASP A 176 19.81 -7.11 14.87
C ASP A 176 18.44 -7.67 14.47
N GLY A 177 17.84 -7.18 13.36
CA GLY A 177 16.55 -7.63 12.87
C GLY A 177 16.11 -6.92 11.59
N LEU A 178 15.10 -7.48 10.93
CA LEU A 178 14.47 -6.95 9.73
C LEU A 178 13.03 -6.57 10.03
N LEU A 179 12.63 -5.36 9.66
CA LEU A 179 11.24 -4.92 9.61
C LEU A 179 10.73 -4.99 8.18
N ILE A 180 9.70 -5.78 7.94
CA ILE A 180 8.98 -5.92 6.68
C ILE A 180 7.64 -5.21 6.83
N TRP A 181 7.40 -4.20 5.99
CA TRP A 181 6.18 -3.39 6.04
C TRP A 181 5.24 -3.65 4.86
N ASN A 182 5.75 -4.25 3.79
CA ASN A 182 4.97 -4.64 2.61
C ASN A 182 4.04 -5.83 2.93
N ASN A 183 2.74 -5.63 2.74
CA ASN A 183 1.72 -6.64 3.04
C ASN A 183 1.87 -7.92 2.19
N SER A 184 2.32 -7.81 0.93
CA SER A 184 2.56 -8.97 0.06
C SER A 184 3.71 -9.83 0.58
N HIS A 185 4.79 -9.20 1.06
CA HIS A 185 5.91 -9.89 1.66
C HIS A 185 5.50 -10.62 2.95
N VAL A 186 4.73 -9.93 3.81
CA VAL A 186 4.18 -10.52 5.05
C VAL A 186 3.29 -11.71 4.74
N ALA A 187 2.35 -11.57 3.80
CA ALA A 187 1.45 -12.65 3.38
C ALA A 187 2.22 -13.88 2.88
N TYR A 188 3.25 -13.66 2.06
CA TYR A 188 4.05 -14.74 1.49
C TYR A 188 4.93 -15.43 2.54
N ILE A 189 5.68 -14.64 3.33
CA ILE A 189 6.59 -15.19 4.33
C ILE A 189 5.83 -16.00 5.38
N LEU A 190 4.67 -15.52 5.82
CA LEU A 190 3.87 -16.17 6.84
C LEU A 190 2.89 -17.22 6.28
N ASN A 191 2.71 -17.32 4.97
CA ASN A 191 1.67 -18.13 4.33
C ASN A 191 0.28 -17.87 4.92
N ILE A 192 -0.06 -16.61 5.11
CA ILE A 192 -1.39 -16.19 5.60
C ILE A 192 -2.09 -15.33 4.56
N ARG A 193 -3.41 -15.37 4.61
CA ARG A 193 -4.28 -14.52 3.80
C ARG A 193 -5.32 -13.87 4.69
N SER A 194 -5.82 -12.73 4.25
CA SER A 194 -6.86 -11.98 4.94
C SER A 194 -7.66 -11.13 3.93
N PHE A 195 -8.83 -10.66 4.35
CA PHE A 195 -9.78 -9.91 3.50
C PHE A 195 -9.97 -8.46 3.93
N GLU A 196 -8.97 -7.87 4.52
CA GLU A 196 -9.00 -6.48 4.98
C GLU A 196 -8.94 -5.48 3.83
N LEU A 197 -8.36 -5.90 2.70
CA LEU A 197 -8.26 -5.09 1.49
C LEU A 197 -9.23 -5.65 0.44
N ASP A 198 -9.95 -4.77 -0.21
CA ASP A 198 -10.94 -5.13 -1.24
C ASP A 198 -10.27 -5.93 -2.36
N ASN A 199 -10.02 -6.07 -3.32
CA ASN A 199 -9.40 -6.87 -4.38
C ASN A 199 -8.05 -7.52 -4.01
N SER A 200 -7.80 -7.79 -2.70
CA SER A 200 -6.54 -8.38 -2.24
C SER A 200 -6.73 -9.31 -1.06
N THR A 201 -5.91 -10.36 -0.99
CA THR A 201 -5.91 -11.34 0.12
C THR A 201 -4.71 -11.18 1.05
N LYS A 202 -4.14 -9.98 1.12
CA LYS A 202 -3.00 -9.67 1.98
C LYS A 202 -3.47 -9.21 3.36
N PRO A 203 -2.81 -9.64 4.46
CA PRO A 203 -3.09 -9.08 5.78
C PRO A 203 -2.60 -7.64 5.86
N PHE A 204 -3.36 -6.77 6.48
CA PHE A 204 -2.94 -5.40 6.80
C PHE A 204 -2.01 -5.41 8.01
N ALA A 205 -0.77 -5.81 7.80
CA ALA A 205 0.20 -6.09 8.84
C ALA A 205 1.64 -5.88 8.39
N GLY A 206 2.48 -5.45 9.34
CA GLY A 206 3.94 -5.53 9.24
C GLY A 206 4.47 -6.80 9.93
N LEU A 207 5.74 -7.10 9.72
CA LEU A 207 6.43 -8.24 10.35
C LEU A 207 7.83 -7.81 10.76
N PHE A 208 8.16 -7.97 12.04
CA PHE A 208 9.53 -7.82 12.54
C PHE A 208 10.14 -9.19 12.81
N ILE A 209 11.28 -9.47 12.18
CA ILE A 209 12.03 -10.72 12.34
C ILE A 209 13.35 -10.40 13.06
N PRO A 210 13.49 -10.73 14.36
CA PRO A 210 14.75 -10.58 15.07
C PRO A 210 15.78 -11.60 14.57
N LYS A 211 17.05 -11.18 14.45
CA LYS A 211 18.15 -12.10 14.14
C LYS A 211 18.42 -13.05 15.31
N LYS A 212 18.32 -12.53 16.55
CA LYS A 212 18.43 -13.30 17.78
C LYS A 212 17.34 -14.39 17.88
N ASN A 213 17.51 -15.34 18.79
CA ASN A 213 16.53 -16.39 19.03
C ASN A 213 15.34 -15.88 19.85
N LEU A 214 14.59 -14.92 19.27
CA LEU A 214 13.38 -14.35 19.82
C LEU A 214 12.22 -14.60 18.84
N LYS A 215 10.98 -14.67 19.36
CA LYS A 215 9.78 -14.84 18.54
C LYS A 215 9.62 -13.62 17.61
N PRO A 216 9.35 -13.83 16.31
CA PRO A 216 8.99 -12.74 15.41
C PRO A 216 7.70 -12.05 15.86
N ILE A 217 7.53 -10.79 15.43
CA ILE A 217 6.41 -9.95 15.85
C ILE A 217 5.62 -9.56 14.62
N ILE A 218 4.33 -9.88 14.61
CA ILE A 218 3.37 -9.37 13.64
C ILE A 218 2.84 -8.04 14.18
N ILE A 219 2.91 -7.01 13.35
CA ILE A 219 2.51 -5.65 13.71
C ILE A 219 1.18 -5.39 13.03
N SER A 220 0.10 -5.49 13.78
CA SER A 220 -1.25 -5.25 13.26
C SER A 220 -2.23 -4.91 14.37
N ASN A 221 -3.24 -4.12 14.05
CA ASN A 221 -4.37 -3.84 14.91
C ASN A 221 -5.53 -4.84 14.70
N ASN A 222 -5.40 -5.80 13.76
CA ASN A 222 -6.41 -6.82 13.53
C ASN A 222 -6.33 -7.93 14.59
N PRO A 223 -7.30 -8.02 15.53
CA PRO A 223 -7.29 -9.05 16.57
C PRO A 223 -7.54 -10.46 16.02
N ARG A 224 -8.18 -10.60 14.85
CA ARG A 224 -8.55 -11.88 14.23
C ARG A 224 -7.35 -12.70 13.77
N LEU A 225 -6.19 -12.04 13.54
CA LEU A 225 -4.95 -12.75 13.25
C LEU A 225 -4.55 -13.72 14.39
N ARG A 226 -4.98 -13.47 15.63
CA ARG A 226 -4.74 -14.38 16.78
C ARG A 226 -5.45 -15.71 16.63
N ASN A 227 -6.52 -15.80 15.84
CA ASN A 227 -7.28 -17.03 15.64
C ASN A 227 -6.52 -18.04 14.77
N ILE A 228 -5.48 -17.62 14.09
CA ILE A 228 -4.62 -18.51 13.31
C ILE A 228 -3.66 -19.23 14.27
N LYS A 229 -3.84 -20.56 14.45
CA LYS A 229 -3.09 -21.40 15.40
C LYS A 229 -1.57 -21.16 15.36
N LYS A 230 -0.97 -21.11 14.17
CA LYS A 230 0.49 -20.86 14.03
C LYS A 230 0.91 -19.49 14.55
N ILE A 231 0.07 -18.45 14.38
CA ILE A 231 0.35 -17.09 14.88
C ILE A 231 0.31 -17.11 16.39
N LYS A 232 -0.77 -17.64 16.99
CA LYS A 232 -0.92 -17.73 18.44
C LYS A 232 0.30 -18.37 19.12
N ASN A 233 0.84 -19.44 18.53
CA ASN A 233 1.91 -20.22 19.17
C ASN A 233 3.32 -19.65 18.90
N ASN A 234 3.60 -19.09 17.70
CA ASN A 234 4.97 -18.84 17.25
C ASN A 234 5.31 -17.37 17.06
N PHE A 235 4.33 -16.47 17.18
CA PHE A 235 4.50 -15.04 16.97
C PHE A 235 3.98 -14.25 18.17
N LYS A 236 4.46 -13.01 18.29
CA LYS A 236 3.79 -11.98 19.10
C LYS A 236 2.96 -11.13 18.15
N LEU A 237 1.70 -10.82 18.50
CA LEU A 237 0.88 -9.86 17.79
C LEU A 237 0.86 -8.55 18.59
N GLN A 238 1.30 -7.45 18.01
CA GLN A 238 1.48 -6.16 18.70
C GLN A 238 1.11 -4.99 17.78
N SER A 239 0.80 -3.83 18.38
CA SER A 239 0.72 -2.57 17.68
C SER A 239 2.14 -2.04 17.35
N PHE A 240 2.23 -1.03 16.48
CA PHE A 240 3.51 -0.37 16.19
C PHE A 240 4.11 0.33 17.43
N GLU A 241 3.27 0.92 18.27
CA GLU A 241 3.73 1.56 19.52
C GLU A 241 4.34 0.56 20.48
N THR A 242 3.71 -0.60 20.64
CA THR A 242 4.24 -1.71 21.46
C THR A 242 5.55 -2.25 20.89
N LEU A 243 5.70 -2.33 19.55
CA LEU A 243 6.97 -2.70 18.92
C LEU A 243 8.10 -1.74 19.32
N LYS A 244 7.87 -0.43 19.31
CA LYS A 244 8.90 0.54 19.72
C LYS A 244 9.40 0.28 21.12
N SER A 245 8.48 0.07 22.06
CA SER A 245 8.80 -0.27 23.46
C SER A 245 9.57 -1.58 23.56
N TYR A 246 9.16 -2.59 22.79
CA TYR A 246 9.85 -3.89 22.73
C TYR A 246 11.28 -3.77 22.20
N LEU A 247 11.51 -3.01 21.13
CA LEU A 247 12.84 -2.80 20.56
C LEU A 247 13.78 -2.12 21.55
N LYS A 248 13.30 -1.10 22.27
CA LYS A 248 14.06 -0.43 23.34
C LYS A 248 14.40 -1.39 24.48
N LYS A 249 13.39 -2.11 25.02
CA LYS A 249 13.56 -3.04 26.17
C LYS A 249 14.57 -4.15 25.86
N ASN A 250 14.64 -4.63 24.62
CA ASN A 250 15.53 -5.72 24.22
C ASN A 250 16.86 -5.22 23.62
N ASN A 251 17.19 -3.94 23.80
CA ASN A 251 18.46 -3.32 23.38
C ASN A 251 18.81 -3.56 21.90
N PHE A 252 17.82 -3.48 21.00
CA PHE A 252 18.12 -3.44 19.58
C PHE A 252 18.82 -2.12 19.25
N LYS A 253 19.93 -2.19 18.53
CA LYS A 253 20.76 -1.03 18.16
C LYS A 253 20.64 -0.68 16.68
N LYS A 254 20.47 -1.71 15.84
CA LYS A 254 20.49 -1.58 14.40
C LYS A 254 19.47 -2.54 13.76
N ILE A 255 18.61 -2.02 12.89
CA ILE A 255 17.66 -2.84 12.12
C ILE A 255 17.72 -2.49 10.65
N GLU A 256 17.20 -3.40 9.82
CA GLU A 256 17.05 -3.21 8.39
C GLU A 256 15.58 -3.10 8.00
N PHE A 257 15.28 -2.34 6.94
CA PHE A 257 13.99 -2.40 6.24
C PHE A 257 14.09 -1.91 4.80
N GLU A 258 13.00 -2.11 4.03
CA GLU A 258 12.87 -1.65 2.66
C GLU A 258 12.32 -0.23 2.62
N PHE A 259 13.15 0.77 2.31
CA PHE A 259 12.76 2.19 2.27
C PHE A 259 11.62 2.47 1.26
N LYS A 260 11.58 1.71 0.17
CA LYS A 260 10.52 1.82 -0.85
C LYS A 260 9.15 1.42 -0.32
N TYR A 261 9.09 0.43 0.57
CA TYR A 261 7.85 -0.16 1.04
C TYR A 261 7.50 0.20 2.49
N THR A 262 8.34 0.99 3.16
CA THR A 262 8.10 1.42 4.54
C THR A 262 7.77 2.92 4.55
N ASN A 263 6.66 3.31 5.16
CA ASN A 263 6.28 4.70 5.24
C ASN A 263 7.27 5.52 6.10
N PHE A 264 7.35 6.82 5.83
CA PHE A 264 8.34 7.68 6.49
C PHE A 264 8.09 7.86 7.99
N GLN A 265 6.83 7.79 8.45
CA GLN A 265 6.51 7.86 9.87
C GLN A 265 7.17 6.71 10.66
N VAL A 266 7.17 5.50 10.12
CA VAL A 266 7.84 4.33 10.72
C VAL A 266 9.35 4.58 10.79
N TYR A 267 9.97 4.99 9.69
CA TYR A 267 11.38 5.36 9.64
C TYR A 267 11.73 6.42 10.69
N HIS A 268 11.04 7.56 10.65
CA HIS A 268 11.31 8.68 11.53
C HIS A 268 11.16 8.32 13.01
N SER A 269 10.14 7.52 13.34
CA SER A 269 9.88 7.09 14.72
C SER A 269 10.96 6.17 15.26
N LEU A 270 11.49 5.26 14.45
CA LEU A 270 12.50 4.29 14.84
C LEU A 270 13.92 4.90 14.82
N ASN A 271 14.21 5.74 13.83
CA ASN A 271 15.53 6.38 13.66
C ASN A 271 15.92 7.33 14.81
N LYS A 272 14.97 7.67 15.69
CA LYS A 272 15.22 8.46 16.91
C LYS A 272 16.06 7.70 17.95
N PHE A 273 16.10 6.37 17.91
CA PHE A 273 16.77 5.54 18.90
C PHE A 273 17.46 4.28 18.34
N LEU A 274 17.35 4.02 17.03
CA LEU A 274 17.96 2.91 16.34
C LEU A 274 18.71 3.42 15.11
N LYS A 275 19.80 2.75 14.75
CA LYS A 275 20.37 2.88 13.41
C LYS A 275 19.54 2.05 12.43
N ILE A 276 19.17 2.64 11.30
CA ILE A 276 18.37 1.99 10.29
C ILE A 276 19.17 1.90 8.99
N ASP A 277 19.35 0.68 8.50
CA ASP A 277 19.99 0.41 7.22
C ASP A 277 18.94 -0.02 6.18
N LYS A 278 19.23 0.25 4.91
CA LYS A 278 18.47 -0.30 3.80
C LYS A 278 18.77 -1.80 3.69
N THR A 279 17.75 -2.63 3.72
CA THR A 279 17.94 -4.06 3.49
C THR A 279 18.30 -4.35 2.03
N LEU A 280 19.16 -5.35 1.85
CA LEU A 280 19.52 -5.92 0.54
C LEU A 280 18.91 -7.32 0.36
N ILE A 281 18.04 -7.76 1.25
CA ILE A 281 17.39 -9.07 1.17
C ILE A 281 16.39 -9.05 0.00
N PRO A 282 16.58 -9.88 -1.04
CA PRO A 282 15.77 -9.79 -2.24
C PRO A 282 14.45 -10.57 -2.09
N ILE A 283 13.53 -10.06 -1.25
CA ILE A 283 12.26 -10.75 -0.96
C ILE A 283 11.41 -10.87 -2.23
N ASP A 284 11.34 -9.84 -3.07
CA ASP A 284 10.62 -9.89 -4.35
C ASP A 284 11.16 -11.02 -5.26
N LYS A 285 12.49 -11.17 -5.36
CA LYS A 285 13.10 -12.25 -6.12
C LYS A 285 12.80 -13.62 -5.51
N PHE A 286 12.78 -13.73 -4.19
CA PHE A 286 12.42 -14.98 -3.50
C PHE A 286 10.96 -15.37 -3.78
N MET A 287 10.04 -14.40 -3.81
CA MET A 287 8.63 -14.61 -4.13
C MET A 287 8.40 -14.93 -5.63
N SER A 288 9.20 -14.36 -6.52
CA SER A 288 9.05 -14.58 -7.97
C SER A 288 9.43 -16.00 -8.39
N GLN A 289 10.32 -16.67 -7.63
CA GLN A 289 10.72 -18.04 -7.90
C GLN A 289 9.67 -19.03 -7.40
N LYS A 290 8.73 -19.40 -8.29
CA LYS A 290 7.63 -20.31 -7.97
C LYS A 290 8.11 -21.75 -7.83
N THR A 291 7.61 -22.44 -6.82
CA THR A 291 7.79 -23.87 -6.65
C THR A 291 6.95 -24.65 -7.68
N LYS A 292 7.23 -25.95 -7.86
CA LYS A 292 6.46 -26.78 -8.81
C LYS A 292 4.97 -26.83 -8.48
N ILE A 293 4.60 -26.85 -7.18
CA ILE A 293 3.20 -26.83 -6.76
C ILE A 293 2.56 -25.49 -7.09
N GLU A 294 3.23 -24.35 -6.83
CA GLU A 294 2.74 -23.02 -7.21
C GLU A 294 2.58 -22.89 -8.72
N GLN A 295 3.53 -23.42 -9.51
CA GLN A 295 3.43 -23.44 -10.98
C GLN A 295 2.22 -24.23 -11.45
N ASN A 296 2.01 -25.44 -10.92
CA ASN A 296 0.86 -26.27 -11.29
C ASN A 296 -0.46 -25.62 -10.92
N ASN A 297 -0.56 -24.98 -9.75
CA ASN A 297 -1.76 -24.26 -9.34
C ASN A 297 -2.03 -23.06 -10.27
N ILE A 298 -1.00 -22.32 -10.70
CA ILE A 298 -1.13 -21.23 -11.66
C ILE A 298 -1.64 -21.77 -13.00
N ILE A 299 -1.08 -22.88 -13.52
CA ILE A 299 -1.49 -23.50 -14.77
C ILE A 299 -2.97 -23.92 -14.68
N ASN A 300 -3.38 -24.59 -13.61
CA ASN A 300 -4.76 -25.00 -13.41
C ASN A 300 -5.72 -23.79 -13.34
N CYS A 301 -5.34 -22.74 -12.62
CA CYS A 301 -6.12 -21.51 -12.54
C CYS A 301 -6.33 -20.87 -13.93
N HIS A 302 -5.26 -20.79 -14.72
CA HIS A 302 -5.37 -20.25 -16.10
C HIS A 302 -6.19 -21.15 -17.02
N TYR A 303 -6.13 -22.47 -16.83
CA TYR A 303 -6.97 -23.40 -17.58
C TYR A 303 -8.46 -23.20 -17.27
N GLU A 304 -8.84 -23.12 -15.99
CA GLU A 304 -10.23 -22.87 -15.56
C GLU A 304 -10.73 -21.48 -16.05
N ASP A 305 -9.91 -20.44 -15.92
CA ASP A 305 -10.27 -19.09 -16.41
C ASP A 305 -10.38 -19.06 -17.94
N GLY A 306 -9.52 -19.79 -18.66
CA GLY A 306 -9.59 -19.93 -20.11
C GLY A 306 -10.89 -20.58 -20.60
N LEU A 307 -11.36 -21.61 -19.90
CA LEU A 307 -12.67 -22.22 -20.17
C LEU A 307 -13.81 -21.23 -19.93
N THR A 308 -13.75 -20.48 -18.82
CA THR A 308 -14.76 -19.45 -18.50
C THR A 308 -14.77 -18.34 -19.54
N MET A 309 -13.61 -17.85 -19.94
CA MET A 309 -13.47 -16.86 -21.02
C MET A 309 -14.02 -17.36 -22.33
N THR A 310 -13.77 -18.63 -22.69
CA THR A 310 -14.31 -19.25 -23.91
C THR A 310 -15.85 -19.28 -23.87
N LYS A 311 -16.44 -19.73 -22.77
CA LYS A 311 -17.90 -19.70 -22.57
C LYS A 311 -18.46 -18.29 -22.71
N PHE A 312 -17.81 -17.32 -22.10
CA PHE A 312 -18.20 -15.92 -22.16
C PHE A 312 -18.20 -15.37 -23.59
N PHE A 313 -17.13 -15.62 -24.36
CA PHE A 313 -17.08 -15.21 -25.77
C PHE A 313 -18.14 -15.91 -26.64
N ILE A 314 -18.45 -17.18 -26.40
CA ILE A 314 -19.55 -17.88 -27.09
C ILE A 314 -20.87 -17.19 -26.77
N GLN A 315 -21.17 -16.86 -25.52
CA GLN A 315 -22.40 -16.17 -25.13
C GLN A 315 -22.53 -14.78 -25.76
N LEU A 316 -21.42 -14.03 -25.84
CA LEU A 316 -21.36 -12.75 -26.53
C LEU A 316 -21.65 -12.91 -28.03
N LYS A 317 -20.98 -13.84 -28.70
CA LYS A 317 -21.11 -14.08 -30.14
C LYS A 317 -22.50 -14.57 -30.52
N THR A 318 -23.11 -15.37 -29.67
CA THR A 318 -24.48 -15.89 -29.90
C THR A 318 -25.58 -14.94 -29.40
N LYS A 319 -25.23 -13.72 -28.99
CA LYS A 319 -26.15 -12.69 -28.46
C LYS A 319 -27.05 -13.16 -27.31
N LYS A 320 -26.58 -14.16 -26.54
CA LYS A 320 -27.26 -14.62 -25.32
C LYS A 320 -27.19 -13.65 -24.15
N LEU A 321 -26.24 -12.69 -24.20
CA LEU A 321 -26.06 -11.66 -23.18
C LEU A 321 -26.63 -10.33 -23.73
N ASN A 322 -27.60 -9.74 -23.02
CA ASN A 322 -28.10 -8.40 -23.28
C ASN A 322 -27.23 -7.36 -22.53
N ILE A 323 -26.15 -6.92 -23.19
CA ILE A 323 -25.16 -6.03 -22.62
C ILE A 323 -25.31 -4.65 -23.23
N LYS A 324 -25.49 -3.63 -22.38
CA LYS A 324 -25.66 -2.22 -22.79
C LYS A 324 -24.42 -1.36 -22.53
N ASN A 325 -23.49 -1.80 -21.67
CA ASN A 325 -22.29 -1.07 -21.33
C ASN A 325 -21.19 -2.01 -20.79
N GLU A 326 -19.98 -1.49 -20.63
CA GLU A 326 -18.80 -2.25 -20.18
C GLU A 326 -18.95 -2.77 -18.74
N TYR A 327 -19.66 -2.05 -17.87
CA TYR A 327 -19.93 -2.52 -16.52
C TYR A 327 -20.75 -3.83 -16.50
N GLN A 328 -21.81 -3.90 -17.32
CA GLN A 328 -22.61 -5.13 -17.46
C GLN A 328 -21.80 -6.27 -18.08
N LEU A 329 -20.90 -5.94 -19.03
CA LEU A 329 -19.99 -6.90 -19.61
C LEU A 329 -19.06 -7.51 -18.56
N SER A 330 -18.40 -6.67 -17.77
CA SER A 330 -17.52 -7.09 -16.68
C SER A 330 -18.27 -7.92 -15.64
N ASN A 331 -19.46 -7.49 -15.25
CA ASN A 331 -20.28 -8.20 -14.28
C ASN A 331 -20.75 -9.58 -14.77
N SER A 332 -21.11 -9.70 -16.05
CA SER A 332 -21.47 -11.00 -16.65
C SER A 332 -20.30 -11.98 -16.63
N LEU A 333 -19.09 -11.52 -16.91
CA LEU A 333 -17.88 -12.35 -16.79
C LEU A 333 -17.60 -12.74 -15.33
N TYR A 334 -17.78 -11.80 -14.38
CA TYR A 334 -17.64 -12.08 -12.96
C TYR A 334 -18.59 -13.18 -12.48
N GLU A 335 -19.87 -13.11 -12.85
CA GLU A 335 -20.85 -14.15 -12.48
C GLU A 335 -20.49 -15.52 -13.08
N LEU A 336 -20.02 -15.58 -14.32
CA LEU A 336 -19.52 -16.83 -14.92
C LEU A 336 -18.29 -17.40 -14.17
N ARG A 337 -17.39 -16.55 -13.69
CA ARG A 337 -16.25 -16.98 -12.90
C ARG A 337 -16.66 -17.55 -11.54
N LYS A 338 -17.72 -17.00 -10.93
CA LYS A 338 -18.29 -17.48 -9.66
C LYS A 338 -18.86 -18.91 -9.75
N GLU A 339 -19.25 -19.38 -10.92
CA GLU A 339 -19.67 -20.77 -11.14
C GLU A 339 -18.50 -21.76 -10.99
N GLY A 340 -17.24 -21.28 -11.07
CA GLY A 340 -16.05 -22.10 -10.93
C GLY A 340 -15.82 -22.55 -9.48
N VAL A 341 -15.55 -23.85 -9.28
CA VAL A 341 -15.37 -24.46 -7.94
C VAL A 341 -14.24 -23.82 -7.14
N ASN A 342 -13.19 -23.33 -7.82
CA ASN A 342 -12.02 -22.74 -7.21
C ASN A 342 -12.03 -21.21 -7.25
N PHE A 343 -13.08 -20.59 -7.75
CA PHE A 343 -13.18 -19.14 -7.74
C PHE A 343 -13.35 -18.62 -6.32
N PHE A 344 -12.54 -17.67 -5.96
CA PHE A 344 -12.55 -17.10 -4.63
C PHE A 344 -13.02 -15.63 -4.65
N ARG A 345 -12.37 -14.80 -5.41
CA ARG A 345 -12.71 -13.39 -5.65
C ARG A 345 -11.82 -12.80 -6.74
N ASN A 346 -12.16 -11.63 -7.24
CA ASN A 346 -11.26 -10.87 -8.10
C ASN A 346 -9.97 -10.51 -7.36
N SER A 347 -8.85 -10.50 -8.08
CA SER A 347 -7.53 -10.12 -7.57
C SER A 347 -7.15 -8.66 -7.88
N PHE A 348 -7.99 -7.96 -8.64
CA PHE A 348 -7.86 -6.53 -9.01
C PHE A 348 -9.26 -5.97 -9.32
N GLU A 349 -9.35 -4.64 -9.37
CA GLU A 349 -10.58 -3.89 -9.68
C GLU A 349 -11.03 -4.06 -11.13
#